data_0ec53c2ab31f1fa1b4cac26cae8b0b5f
#
_entry.id   0ec53c2ab31f1fa1b4cac26cae8b0b5f
#
_cell.length_a   1.000
_cell.length_b   1.000
_cell.length_c   1.000
_cell.angle_alpha   90.00
_cell.angle_beta   90.00
_cell.angle_gamma   90.00
#
_symmetry.space_group_name_H-M   'P 1'
#
loop_
_entity.id
_entity.type
_entity.pdbx_description
1 polymer ?
#
loop_
_entity_poly.entity_id
_entity_poly.type
_entity_poly.pdbx_seq_one_letter_code
_entity_poly.pdbx_strand_id
1 'polypeptide(L)'
;MATRAQDFVGRADVRLSAGRPISEYAGAEDCAGSADAESHAPGGYICKSQSMHSIRRAECRQRVGTGHLPCRRRTKPASLWPARTQIARRLLSAGRAREAWQTIEATEHRRGNGSWNWPDFEWEDARIDVLETLGRADDAQAARWGCFERSLSSTHLRAYLKRLADFDDLQAEEKALDHAQRSRNSLQALSFLVSWPAVDRAANLVLQRSEELDGNHYEILTPAAEALAGKHPLAAMLVLRAMVDFSLRNNRSGRYRHAARHLLECSSLASAIEDFGRFEPHDAYEARLRREHGRKSSFWNLID
;
A
#
# COMPACT_ATOMS: atom_id res chain seq x y z
N MET A 1 46.57 47.17 11.98
CA MET A 1 46.76 47.01 10.54
C MET A 1 45.59 46.23 9.99
N ALA A 2 44.76 46.90 9.19
CA ALA A 2 43.54 46.39 8.59
C ALA A 2 43.83 45.70 7.28
N THR A 3 43.18 44.59 6.95
CA THR A 3 43.02 44.14 5.56
C THR A 3 41.73 43.33 5.40
N ARG A 4 40.75 44.01 4.96
CA ARG A 4 39.78 43.81 3.88
C ARG A 4 39.26 42.37 3.60
N ALA A 5 37.99 42.22 3.88
CA ALA A 5 37.06 41.26 3.29
C ALA A 5 36.83 41.61 1.80
N GLN A 6 36.72 40.62 0.95
CA GLN A 6 36.14 40.76 -0.38
C GLN A 6 35.02 39.76 -0.60
N ASP A 7 33.88 40.33 -0.94
CA ASP A 7 32.63 39.70 -1.36
C ASP A 7 32.82 38.77 -2.56
N PHE A 8 32.12 37.64 -2.52
CA PHE A 8 31.78 36.88 -3.72
C PHE A 8 30.29 36.53 -3.70
N VAL A 9 29.50 37.42 -4.29
CA VAL A 9 28.10 37.20 -4.60
C VAL A 9 28.04 36.49 -5.95
N GLY A 10 27.76 35.19 -5.95
CA GLY A 10 27.45 34.42 -7.15
C GLY A 10 25.94 34.16 -7.24
N ARG A 11 25.24 35.00 -8.01
CA ARG A 11 23.85 34.73 -8.43
C ARG A 11 23.86 33.58 -9.44
N ALA A 12 23.17 32.50 -9.09
CA ALA A 12 22.74 31.48 -10.05
C ALA A 12 21.26 31.68 -10.37
N ASP A 13 20.97 32.21 -11.55
CA ASP A 13 19.64 32.28 -12.15
C ASP A 13 19.22 30.85 -12.55
N VAL A 14 18.31 30.28 -11.80
CA VAL A 14 17.62 29.04 -12.21
C VAL A 14 16.38 29.43 -13.01
N ARG A 15 16.47 29.32 -14.32
CA ARG A 15 15.32 29.41 -15.23
C ARG A 15 14.38 28.25 -15.01
N LEU A 16 13.18 28.55 -14.53
CA LEU A 16 12.04 27.65 -14.52
C LEU A 16 11.59 27.40 -15.97
N SER A 17 11.83 26.18 -16.45
CA SER A 17 11.27 25.69 -17.71
C SER A 17 9.86 25.20 -17.46
N ALA A 18 8.88 25.86 -18.10
CA ALA A 18 7.48 25.53 -18.05
C ALA A 18 7.20 24.18 -18.71
N GLY A 19 6.67 23.21 -17.93
CA GLY A 19 6.21 21.93 -18.43
C GLY A 19 4.93 22.07 -19.24
N ARG A 20 4.89 21.42 -20.40
CA ARG A 20 3.73 21.31 -21.30
C ARG A 20 2.63 20.43 -20.69
N PRO A 21 1.35 20.71 -20.95
CA PRO A 21 0.25 19.84 -20.52
C PRO A 21 0.18 18.59 -21.40
N ILE A 22 -0.10 17.47 -20.76
CA ILE A 22 -0.36 16.18 -21.42
C ILE A 22 -1.78 16.20 -21.95
N SER A 23 -1.88 16.05 -23.26
CA SER A 23 -3.09 15.97 -24.06
C SER A 23 -3.83 14.64 -23.82
N GLU A 24 -5.16 14.74 -23.74
CA GLU A 24 -6.16 13.70 -23.78
C GLU A 24 -5.93 12.69 -24.90
N TYR A 25 -6.08 11.38 -24.57
CA TYR A 25 -6.43 10.36 -25.53
C TYR A 25 -7.82 9.83 -25.22
N ALA A 26 -8.78 10.43 -25.89
CA ALA A 26 -10.08 9.82 -26.16
C ALA A 26 -9.94 9.02 -27.46
N GLY A 27 -10.24 7.75 -27.39
CA GLY A 27 -10.31 6.86 -28.54
C GLY A 27 -11.35 5.78 -28.25
N ALA A 28 -12.61 6.11 -28.46
CA ALA A 28 -13.69 5.14 -28.62
C ALA A 28 -13.66 4.69 -30.09
N GLU A 29 -13.54 3.40 -30.35
CA GLU A 29 -13.93 2.81 -31.62
C GLU A 29 -14.84 1.62 -31.40
N ASP A 30 -16.02 1.76 -31.96
CA ASP A 30 -17.07 0.79 -32.17
C ASP A 30 -16.56 -0.45 -32.91
N CYS A 31 -16.98 -1.65 -32.43
CA CYS A 31 -17.11 -2.81 -33.27
C CYS A 31 -18.48 -3.44 -33.11
N ALA A 32 -19.39 -3.02 -34.00
CA ALA A 32 -20.61 -3.75 -34.27
C ALA A 32 -20.34 -4.77 -35.37
N GLY A 33 -20.96 -5.95 -35.24
CA GLY A 33 -21.30 -6.83 -36.36
C GLY A 33 -20.54 -8.14 -36.41
N SER A 34 -21.12 -9.24 -36.12
CA SER A 34 -21.89 -10.15 -37.01
C SER A 34 -22.07 -11.49 -36.32
N ALA A 35 -23.29 -11.94 -36.29
CA ALA A 35 -23.67 -13.31 -35.94
C ALA A 35 -23.28 -14.26 -37.05
N ASP A 36 -22.85 -15.51 -36.68
CA ASP A 36 -23.39 -16.76 -37.24
C ASP A 36 -22.69 -17.98 -36.59
N ALA A 37 -23.50 -18.74 -35.93
CA ALA A 37 -23.78 -20.20 -35.97
C ALA A 37 -22.67 -21.26 -35.79
N GLU A 38 -23.06 -22.17 -34.90
CA GLU A 38 -22.89 -23.64 -34.88
C GLU A 38 -21.75 -24.26 -34.08
N SER A 39 -22.26 -24.84 -32.98
CA SER A 39 -22.06 -26.19 -32.43
C SER A 39 -20.64 -26.74 -32.24
N HIS A 40 -20.28 -26.99 -31.02
CA HIS A 40 -19.98 -28.28 -30.38
C HIS A 40 -19.45 -28.06 -28.96
N ALA A 41 -20.19 -28.45 -27.93
CA ALA A 41 -19.66 -28.77 -26.61
C ALA A 41 -19.06 -30.19 -26.64
N PRO A 42 -18.17 -30.65 -25.73
CA PRO A 42 -18.31 -30.45 -24.27
C PRO A 42 -16.98 -30.23 -23.51
N GLY A 43 -17.09 -29.83 -22.26
CA GLY A 43 -15.94 -29.87 -21.33
C GLY A 43 -16.07 -28.85 -20.21
N GLY A 44 -16.99 -29.12 -19.26
CA GLY A 44 -17.20 -28.23 -18.13
C GLY A 44 -16.03 -28.20 -17.18
N TYR A 45 -15.51 -27.00 -16.92
CA TYR A 45 -14.71 -26.69 -15.73
C TYR A 45 -15.61 -26.03 -14.70
N ILE A 46 -15.98 -26.81 -13.69
CA ILE A 46 -16.80 -26.36 -12.55
C ILE A 46 -15.94 -25.45 -11.67
N CYS A 47 -16.34 -24.20 -11.59
CA CYS A 47 -15.78 -23.23 -10.66
C CYS A 47 -16.16 -23.64 -9.21
N LYS A 48 -15.18 -24.08 -8.42
CA LYS A 48 -15.36 -24.59 -7.04
C LYS A 48 -15.72 -23.54 -5.97
N SER A 49 -16.11 -22.31 -6.34
CA SER A 49 -16.44 -21.26 -5.37
C SER A 49 -17.93 -21.11 -5.04
N GLN A 50 -18.82 -21.92 -5.64
CA GLN A 50 -20.26 -21.82 -5.38
C GLN A 50 -20.84 -22.90 -4.46
N SER A 51 -20.03 -23.84 -3.97
CA SER A 51 -20.54 -25.02 -3.26
C SER A 51 -20.87 -24.82 -1.78
N MET A 52 -20.43 -23.72 -1.14
CA MET A 52 -20.67 -23.52 0.31
C MET A 52 -22.00 -22.83 0.65
N HIS A 53 -22.70 -22.25 -0.33
CA HIS A 53 -23.99 -21.59 -0.09
C HIS A 53 -25.21 -22.48 -0.38
N SER A 54 -25.04 -23.57 -1.13
CA SER A 54 -26.13 -24.47 -1.49
C SER A 54 -26.44 -25.53 -0.41
N ILE A 55 -25.43 -25.94 0.37
CA ILE A 55 -25.61 -27.00 1.42
C ILE A 55 -26.44 -26.46 2.59
N ARG A 56 -26.36 -25.19 2.93
CA ARG A 56 -27.20 -24.60 4.00
C ARG A 56 -28.67 -24.33 3.59
N ARG A 57 -29.01 -24.43 2.30
CA ARG A 57 -30.39 -24.29 1.81
C ARG A 57 -31.16 -25.62 1.86
N ALA A 58 -30.49 -26.75 1.82
CA ALA A 58 -31.13 -28.06 1.84
C ALA A 58 -31.61 -28.47 3.26
N GLU A 59 -30.86 -28.10 4.31
CA GLU A 59 -31.21 -28.45 5.69
C GLU A 59 -32.42 -27.67 6.26
N CYS A 60 -32.78 -26.53 5.64
CA CYS A 60 -33.93 -25.74 6.11
C CYS A 60 -35.28 -26.22 5.54
N ARG A 61 -35.30 -27.17 4.60
CA ARG A 61 -36.55 -27.69 3.97
C ARG A 61 -37.13 -28.94 4.58
N GLN A 62 -36.46 -29.60 5.53
CA GLN A 62 -36.93 -30.87 6.10
C GLN A 62 -37.59 -30.76 7.47
N ARG A 63 -37.88 -29.55 7.98
CA ARG A 63 -38.73 -29.38 9.18
C ARG A 63 -39.95 -28.54 8.85
N VAL A 64 -40.89 -29.16 8.14
CA VAL A 64 -42.26 -28.64 8.00
C VAL A 64 -43.14 -29.38 8.99
N GLY A 65 -43.44 -28.72 10.08
CA GLY A 65 -44.43 -29.12 11.05
C GLY A 65 -44.72 -27.98 12.01
N THR A 66 -45.82 -27.26 11.72
CA THR A 66 -46.58 -26.37 12.60
C THR A 66 -45.87 -25.14 13.15
N GLY A 67 -46.32 -23.94 12.72
CA GLY A 67 -46.03 -22.63 13.32
C GLY A 67 -45.12 -21.74 12.50
N HIS A 68 -45.67 -21.07 11.50
CA HIS A 68 -44.98 -20.02 10.75
C HIS A 68 -44.67 -18.79 11.61
N LEU A 69 -43.47 -18.74 12.18
CA LEU A 69 -42.84 -17.47 12.46
C LEU A 69 -41.80 -17.21 11.33
N PRO A 70 -41.86 -16.09 10.59
CA PRO A 70 -40.86 -15.79 9.59
C PRO A 70 -39.50 -15.68 10.28
N CYS A 71 -38.54 -16.52 9.87
CA CYS A 71 -37.17 -16.43 10.30
C CYS A 71 -36.68 -15.00 9.90
N ARG A 72 -36.76 -14.07 10.84
CA ARG A 72 -36.12 -12.76 10.70
C ARG A 72 -34.66 -13.04 10.44
N ARG A 73 -34.23 -12.90 9.16
CA ARG A 73 -32.81 -12.79 8.86
C ARG A 73 -32.28 -11.74 9.81
N ARG A 74 -31.46 -12.16 10.75
CA ARG A 74 -30.61 -11.27 11.52
C ARG A 74 -29.65 -10.67 10.51
N THR A 75 -30.10 -9.62 9.83
CA THR A 75 -29.17 -8.73 9.13
C THR A 75 -28.20 -8.29 10.20
N LYS A 76 -26.91 -8.65 10.05
CA LYS A 76 -25.86 -8.03 10.86
C LYS A 76 -26.17 -6.54 10.80
N PRO A 77 -26.30 -5.82 11.92
CA PRO A 77 -26.51 -4.39 11.86
C PRO A 77 -25.39 -3.85 10.96
N ALA A 78 -25.78 -3.21 9.87
CA ALA A 78 -24.83 -2.42 9.07
C ALA A 78 -24.07 -1.58 10.07
N SER A 79 -22.74 -1.61 10.01
CA SER A 79 -21.90 -0.94 11.00
C SER A 79 -22.42 0.48 11.15
N LEU A 80 -22.87 0.89 12.31
CA LEU A 80 -23.42 2.22 12.59
C LEU A 80 -22.31 3.32 12.52
N TRP A 81 -21.09 2.91 12.22
CA TRP A 81 -19.88 3.71 12.21
C TRP A 81 -19.91 4.83 11.17
N PRO A 82 -20.19 4.58 9.86
CA PRO A 82 -20.23 5.64 8.88
C PRO A 82 -21.30 6.69 9.20
N ALA A 83 -22.45 6.23 9.74
CA ALA A 83 -23.53 7.14 10.12
C ALA A 83 -23.11 8.10 11.25
N ARG A 84 -22.35 7.65 12.24
CA ARG A 84 -21.91 8.47 13.38
C ARG A 84 -20.83 9.45 13.02
N THR A 85 -19.87 9.05 12.19
CA THR A 85 -18.85 9.95 11.63
C THR A 85 -19.52 11.08 10.85
N GLN A 86 -20.52 10.76 10.03
CA GLN A 86 -21.31 11.75 9.30
C GLN A 86 -22.11 12.68 10.23
N ILE A 87 -22.68 12.15 11.32
CA ILE A 87 -23.38 12.97 12.33
C ILE A 87 -22.39 13.94 12.99
N ALA A 88 -21.22 13.45 13.41
CA ALA A 88 -20.21 14.29 14.04
C ALA A 88 -19.75 15.43 13.09
N ARG A 89 -19.49 15.13 11.82
CA ARG A 89 -19.13 16.13 10.80
C ARG A 89 -20.23 17.16 10.58
N ARG A 90 -21.51 16.74 10.52
CA ARG A 90 -22.66 17.67 10.40
C ARG A 90 -22.81 18.56 11.62
N LEU A 91 -22.64 18.03 12.82
CA LEU A 91 -22.65 18.81 14.04
C LEU A 91 -21.52 19.83 14.07
N LEU A 92 -20.34 19.44 13.63
CA LEU A 92 -19.18 20.33 13.51
C LEU A 92 -19.44 21.45 12.51
N SER A 93 -19.98 21.16 11.33
CA SER A 93 -20.34 22.17 10.32
C SER A 93 -21.45 23.11 10.79
N ALA A 94 -22.31 22.68 11.73
CA ALA A 94 -23.31 23.49 12.38
C ALA A 94 -22.77 24.30 13.59
N GLY A 95 -21.46 24.29 13.85
CA GLY A 95 -20.84 24.98 14.99
C GLY A 95 -21.07 24.29 16.35
N ARG A 96 -21.62 23.06 16.37
CA ARG A 96 -22.00 22.31 17.58
C ARG A 96 -20.87 21.34 17.99
N ALA A 97 -19.65 21.87 18.19
CA ALA A 97 -18.46 21.08 18.41
C ALA A 97 -18.53 20.18 19.67
N ARG A 98 -19.17 20.65 20.76
CA ARG A 98 -19.33 19.85 21.98
C ARG A 98 -20.21 18.61 21.76
N GLU A 99 -21.26 18.72 20.99
CA GLU A 99 -22.14 17.61 20.68
C GLU A 99 -21.51 16.65 19.66
N ALA A 100 -20.72 17.19 18.72
CA ALA A 100 -19.88 16.37 17.85
C ALA A 100 -18.90 15.53 18.68
N TRP A 101 -18.27 16.11 19.69
CA TRP A 101 -17.38 15.39 20.59
C TRP A 101 -18.09 14.26 21.36
N GLN A 102 -19.26 14.52 21.92
CA GLN A 102 -20.06 13.48 22.59
C GLN A 102 -20.39 12.31 21.67
N THR A 103 -20.64 12.59 20.39
CA THR A 103 -20.89 11.56 19.36
C THR A 103 -19.63 10.72 19.09
N ILE A 104 -18.46 11.35 19.06
CA ILE A 104 -17.16 10.68 18.88
C ILE A 104 -16.84 9.82 20.11
N GLU A 105 -16.94 10.35 21.34
CA GLU A 105 -16.68 9.60 22.58
C GLU A 105 -17.60 8.38 22.73
N ALA A 106 -18.89 8.54 22.52
CA ALA A 106 -19.84 7.42 22.57
C ALA A 106 -19.51 6.30 21.56
N THR A 107 -18.73 6.65 20.54
CA THR A 107 -18.26 5.71 19.52
C THR A 107 -16.98 5.01 19.96
N GLU A 108 -16.05 5.73 20.54
CA GLU A 108 -14.77 5.21 21.02
C GLU A 108 -14.91 4.11 22.09
N HIS A 109 -15.79 4.31 23.06
CA HIS A 109 -16.08 3.32 24.10
C HIS A 109 -16.58 1.97 23.56
N ARG A 110 -17.24 1.96 22.41
CA ARG A 110 -17.71 0.73 21.74
C ARG A 110 -16.65 0.07 20.87
N ARG A 111 -15.60 0.81 20.49
CA ARG A 111 -14.49 0.35 19.67
C ARG A 111 -13.49 -0.49 20.48
N GLY A 112 -13.38 -0.25 21.77
CA GLY A 112 -12.40 -0.90 22.67
C GLY A 112 -12.45 -2.42 22.77
N ASN A 113 -13.51 -3.07 22.25
CA ASN A 113 -13.68 -4.52 22.29
C ASN A 113 -13.61 -5.21 20.92
N GLY A 114 -13.28 -4.49 19.83
CA GLY A 114 -13.22 -5.03 18.48
C GLY A 114 -11.78 -5.22 17.99
N SER A 115 -11.49 -6.41 17.48
CA SER A 115 -10.19 -6.86 16.93
C SER A 115 -9.75 -6.13 15.64
N TRP A 116 -10.13 -4.88 15.42
CA TRP A 116 -9.77 -4.13 14.22
C TRP A 116 -8.52 -3.28 14.51
N ASN A 117 -7.38 -3.80 14.08
CA ASN A 117 -6.08 -3.15 14.28
C ASN A 117 -5.79 -2.01 13.28
N TRP A 118 -6.67 -1.81 12.27
CA TRP A 118 -6.52 -0.78 11.26
C TRP A 118 -7.39 0.45 11.59
N PRO A 119 -6.85 1.69 11.53
CA PRO A 119 -7.62 2.89 11.81
C PRO A 119 -8.70 3.11 10.74
N ASP A 120 -9.90 3.49 11.19
CA ASP A 120 -10.90 4.08 10.33
C ASP A 120 -10.52 5.56 10.11
N PHE A 121 -9.92 5.84 8.98
CA PHE A 121 -9.39 7.17 8.67
C PHE A 121 -10.48 8.26 8.70
N GLU A 122 -11.67 7.97 8.20
CA GLU A 122 -12.77 8.95 8.22
C GLU A 122 -13.17 9.33 9.63
N TRP A 123 -13.16 8.38 10.53
CA TRP A 123 -13.47 8.61 11.93
C TRP A 123 -12.32 9.35 12.65
N GLU A 124 -11.07 8.97 12.41
CA GLU A 124 -9.90 9.63 12.99
C GLU A 124 -9.81 11.09 12.52
N ASP A 125 -10.04 11.35 11.24
CA ASP A 125 -10.09 12.71 10.70
C ASP A 125 -11.19 13.53 11.37
N ALA A 126 -12.40 12.99 11.48
CA ALA A 126 -13.50 13.70 12.16
C ALA A 126 -13.20 13.96 13.64
N ARG A 127 -12.55 13.03 14.33
CA ARG A 127 -12.10 13.18 15.71
C ARG A 127 -11.08 14.31 15.85
N ILE A 128 -10.10 14.35 14.97
CA ILE A 128 -9.06 15.38 14.93
C ILE A 128 -9.69 16.76 14.68
N ASP A 129 -10.58 16.88 13.69
CA ASP A 129 -11.28 18.14 13.38
C ASP A 129 -12.10 18.67 14.54
N VAL A 130 -12.79 17.79 15.28
CA VAL A 130 -13.57 18.16 16.47
C VAL A 130 -12.65 18.63 17.58
N LEU A 131 -11.53 17.94 17.84
CA LEU A 131 -10.55 18.32 18.86
C LEU A 131 -9.94 19.69 18.55
N GLU A 132 -9.58 19.97 17.30
CA GLU A 132 -9.08 21.29 16.88
C GLU A 132 -10.13 22.39 17.12
N THR A 133 -11.37 22.16 16.73
CA THR A 133 -12.44 23.14 16.91
C THR A 133 -12.74 23.43 18.39
N LEU A 134 -12.51 22.44 19.25
CA LEU A 134 -12.62 22.61 20.71
C LEU A 134 -11.40 23.27 21.36
N GLY A 135 -10.34 23.60 20.59
CA GLY A 135 -9.10 24.16 21.10
C GLY A 135 -8.21 23.14 21.83
N ARG A 136 -8.49 21.84 21.69
CA ARG A 136 -7.71 20.73 22.29
C ARG A 136 -6.56 20.34 21.36
N ALA A 137 -5.61 21.25 21.16
CA ALA A 137 -4.53 21.10 20.19
C ALA A 137 -3.63 19.90 20.49
N ASP A 138 -3.26 19.68 21.75
CA ASP A 138 -2.39 18.58 22.17
C ASP A 138 -3.05 17.21 21.93
N ASP A 139 -4.33 17.08 22.22
CA ASP A 139 -5.08 15.86 21.96
C ASP A 139 -5.21 15.59 20.46
N ALA A 140 -5.40 16.63 19.65
CA ALA A 140 -5.43 16.50 18.19
C ALA A 140 -4.07 16.07 17.65
N GLN A 141 -2.96 16.59 18.18
CA GLN A 141 -1.61 16.18 17.83
C GLN A 141 -1.35 14.72 18.23
N ALA A 142 -1.74 14.33 19.46
CA ALA A 142 -1.63 12.96 19.93
C ALA A 142 -2.45 11.99 19.03
N ALA A 143 -3.63 12.41 18.59
CA ALA A 143 -4.46 11.61 17.68
C ALA A 143 -3.79 11.42 16.30
N ARG A 144 -3.18 12.46 15.72
CA ARG A 144 -2.43 12.37 14.45
C ARG A 144 -1.25 11.42 14.58
N TRP A 145 -0.46 11.59 15.62
CA TRP A 145 0.68 10.72 15.87
C TRP A 145 0.24 9.27 16.07
N GLY A 146 -0.77 9.01 16.88
CA GLY A 146 -1.30 7.66 17.10
C GLY A 146 -1.91 7.03 15.84
N CYS A 147 -2.50 7.84 14.93
CA CYS A 147 -2.96 7.35 13.63
C CYS A 147 -1.78 6.95 12.74
N PHE A 148 -0.72 7.76 12.72
CA PHE A 148 0.53 7.44 12.02
C PHE A 148 1.17 6.15 12.58
N GLU A 149 1.34 6.02 13.88
CA GLU A 149 1.97 4.85 14.50
C GLU A 149 1.26 3.53 14.13
N ARG A 150 -0.08 3.55 14.05
CA ARG A 150 -0.86 2.36 13.72
C ARG A 150 -0.87 2.00 12.23
N SER A 151 -0.74 2.99 11.36
CA SER A 151 -1.02 2.81 9.93
C SER A 151 0.07 3.31 8.99
N LEU A 152 1.13 3.93 9.51
CA LEU A 152 2.16 4.63 8.74
C LEU A 152 1.56 5.62 7.71
N SER A 153 0.49 6.32 8.12
CA SER A 153 -0.20 7.28 7.26
C SER A 153 0.63 8.54 7.05
N SER A 154 1.14 8.72 5.84
CA SER A 154 1.91 9.91 5.45
C SER A 154 1.10 11.20 5.58
N THR A 155 -0.21 11.15 5.38
CA THR A 155 -1.11 12.31 5.54
C THR A 155 -1.15 12.80 6.97
N HIS A 156 -1.33 11.88 7.93
CA HIS A 156 -1.38 12.22 9.34
C HIS A 156 -0.02 12.68 9.86
N LEU A 157 1.08 12.06 9.39
CA LEU A 157 2.42 12.51 9.74
C LEU A 157 2.70 13.93 9.23
N ARG A 158 2.41 14.24 7.96
CA ARG A 158 2.55 15.61 7.43
C ARG A 158 1.71 16.62 8.20
N ALA A 159 0.46 16.26 8.55
CA ALA A 159 -0.40 17.13 9.34
C ALA A 159 0.11 17.32 10.76
N TYR A 160 0.78 16.33 11.33
CA TYR A 160 1.43 16.40 12.63
C TYR A 160 2.65 17.33 12.58
N LEU A 161 3.60 17.07 11.67
CA LEU A 161 4.85 17.84 11.53
C LEU A 161 4.58 19.32 11.25
N LYS A 162 3.62 19.63 10.38
CA LYS A 162 3.26 21.03 10.04
C LYS A 162 2.86 21.89 11.24
N ARG A 163 2.52 21.29 12.37
CA ARG A 163 2.03 21.99 13.56
C ARG A 163 3.04 22.00 14.70
N LEU A 164 4.21 21.45 14.49
CA LEU A 164 5.32 21.53 15.42
C LEU A 164 6.03 22.89 15.29
N ALA A 165 6.76 23.27 16.34
CA ALA A 165 7.66 24.41 16.28
C ALA A 165 8.86 24.10 15.37
N ASP A 166 9.53 25.16 14.89
CA ASP A 166 10.72 25.04 14.07
C ASP A 166 11.78 24.17 14.78
N PHE A 167 12.39 23.26 14.03
CA PHE A 167 13.37 22.25 14.44
C PHE A 167 12.81 21.02 15.20
N ASP A 168 11.64 21.11 15.84
CA ASP A 168 11.01 19.95 16.47
C ASP A 168 10.47 18.97 15.41
N ASP A 169 10.12 19.47 14.24
CA ASP A 169 9.66 18.70 13.11
C ASP A 169 10.73 17.74 12.56
N LEU A 170 11.99 18.16 12.51
CA LEU A 170 13.10 17.30 12.06
C LEU A 170 13.31 16.12 13.02
N GLN A 171 13.28 16.38 14.33
CA GLN A 171 13.42 15.31 15.32
C GLN A 171 12.22 14.36 15.30
N ALA A 172 11.02 14.90 15.11
CA ALA A 172 9.80 14.11 14.98
C ALA A 172 9.77 13.28 13.72
N GLU A 173 10.28 13.80 12.59
CA GLU A 173 10.43 13.06 11.35
C GLU A 173 11.39 11.89 11.50
N GLU A 174 12.57 12.09 12.08
CA GLU A 174 13.51 11.00 12.35
C GLU A 174 12.90 9.91 13.25
N LYS A 175 12.17 10.31 14.29
CA LYS A 175 11.42 9.36 15.13
C LYS A 175 10.37 8.58 14.34
N ALA A 176 9.70 9.23 13.40
CA ALA A 176 8.70 8.59 12.54
C ALA A 176 9.34 7.58 11.57
N LEU A 177 10.48 7.93 10.96
CA LEU A 177 11.24 7.04 10.08
C LEU A 177 11.77 5.82 10.85
N ASP A 178 12.26 6.03 12.06
CA ASP A 178 12.68 4.96 12.95
C ASP A 178 11.54 4.02 13.35
N HIS A 179 10.35 4.58 13.61
CA HIS A 179 9.15 3.80 13.90
C HIS A 179 8.76 2.95 12.67
N ALA A 180 8.78 3.55 11.48
CA ALA A 180 8.48 2.83 10.24
C ALA A 180 9.44 1.65 10.00
N GLN A 181 10.74 1.83 10.18
CA GLN A 181 11.73 0.74 10.03
C GLN A 181 11.51 -0.42 11.00
N ARG A 182 11.00 -0.14 12.22
CA ARG A 182 10.71 -1.17 13.24
C ARG A 182 9.31 -1.77 13.10
N SER A 183 8.50 -1.29 12.16
CA SER A 183 7.15 -1.82 11.93
C SER A 183 7.19 -3.32 11.62
N ARG A 184 6.24 -4.08 12.16
CA ARG A 184 6.12 -5.52 11.89
C ARG A 184 5.76 -5.83 10.45
N ASN A 185 5.07 -4.94 9.77
CA ASN A 185 4.69 -5.10 8.38
C ASN A 185 5.73 -4.44 7.46
N SER A 186 6.66 -5.24 6.94
CA SER A 186 7.74 -4.80 6.07
C SER A 186 7.26 -4.15 4.78
N LEU A 187 6.17 -4.65 4.18
CA LEU A 187 5.61 -4.08 2.95
C LEU A 187 4.98 -2.70 3.18
N GLN A 188 4.26 -2.54 4.29
CA GLN A 188 3.69 -1.24 4.65
C GLN A 188 4.79 -0.23 4.98
N ALA A 189 5.82 -0.66 5.71
CA ALA A 189 6.99 0.16 6.01
C ALA A 189 7.71 0.59 4.73
N LEU A 190 7.95 -0.35 3.80
CA LEU A 190 8.58 -0.07 2.51
C LEU A 190 7.75 0.92 1.69
N SER A 191 6.44 0.71 1.58
CA SER A 191 5.53 1.62 0.88
C SER A 191 5.57 3.04 1.47
N PHE A 192 5.57 3.15 2.79
CA PHE A 192 5.69 4.44 3.47
C PHE A 192 7.04 5.11 3.19
N LEU A 193 8.15 4.41 3.38
CA LEU A 193 9.51 4.97 3.22
C LEU A 193 9.78 5.44 1.78
N VAL A 194 9.26 4.72 0.78
CA VAL A 194 9.34 5.13 -0.63
C VAL A 194 8.47 6.35 -0.90
N SER A 195 7.24 6.39 -0.40
CA SER A 195 6.34 7.54 -0.58
C SER A 195 6.78 8.79 0.19
N TRP A 196 7.62 8.63 1.20
CA TRP A 196 8.22 9.69 2.02
C TRP A 196 9.58 10.17 1.53
N PRO A 197 10.03 9.84 0.38
CA PRO A 197 11.34 9.73 -0.26
C PRO A 197 12.52 9.47 0.69
N ALA A 198 12.33 8.63 1.68
CA ALA A 198 13.39 8.17 2.59
C ALA A 198 14.12 6.94 2.00
N VAL A 199 14.71 7.10 0.80
CA VAL A 199 15.23 6.00 -0.04
C VAL A 199 16.32 5.20 0.66
N ASP A 200 17.20 5.87 1.42
CA ASP A 200 18.27 5.20 2.19
C ASP A 200 17.69 4.28 3.29
N ARG A 201 16.64 4.76 3.96
CA ARG A 201 15.93 3.96 4.98
C ARG A 201 15.17 2.79 4.34
N ALA A 202 14.57 2.99 3.17
CA ALA A 202 13.92 1.93 2.40
C ALA A 202 14.92 0.85 1.97
N ALA A 203 16.10 1.24 1.48
CA ALA A 203 17.17 0.31 1.12
C ALA A 203 17.63 -0.52 2.32
N ASN A 204 17.88 0.13 3.46
CA ASN A 204 18.25 -0.57 4.70
C ASN A 204 17.19 -1.57 5.15
N LEU A 205 15.90 -1.21 5.05
CA LEU A 205 14.79 -2.12 5.36
C LEU A 205 14.84 -3.37 4.46
N VAL A 206 14.99 -3.17 3.16
CA VAL A 206 15.06 -4.29 2.18
C VAL A 206 16.27 -5.18 2.46
N LEU A 207 17.46 -4.60 2.69
CA LEU A 207 18.66 -5.37 2.97
C LEU A 207 18.57 -6.17 4.28
N GLN A 208 17.87 -5.67 5.27
CA GLN A 208 17.69 -6.37 6.54
C GLN A 208 16.60 -7.44 6.49
N ARG A 209 15.53 -7.21 5.74
CA ARG A 209 14.27 -7.96 5.81
C ARG A 209 13.80 -8.46 4.43
N SER A 210 14.71 -8.71 3.50
CA SER A 210 14.37 -9.16 2.13
C SER A 210 13.54 -10.44 2.10
N GLU A 211 13.72 -11.34 3.04
CA GLU A 211 12.99 -12.61 3.14
C GLU A 211 11.51 -12.43 3.51
N GLU A 212 11.15 -11.28 4.08
CA GLU A 212 9.77 -10.95 4.44
C GLU A 212 8.97 -10.34 3.28
N LEU A 213 9.63 -10.04 2.15
CA LEU A 213 8.99 -9.42 1.00
C LEU A 213 8.15 -10.44 0.23
N ASP A 214 6.82 -10.36 0.36
CA ASP A 214 5.90 -11.14 -0.45
C ASP A 214 5.80 -10.56 -1.86
N GLY A 215 6.41 -11.23 -2.84
CA GLY A 215 6.41 -10.85 -4.26
C GLY A 215 5.03 -10.81 -4.92
N ASN A 216 3.96 -11.19 -4.19
CA ASN A 216 2.59 -11.02 -4.66
C ASN A 216 2.16 -9.55 -4.71
N HIS A 217 2.72 -8.72 -3.86
CA HIS A 217 2.37 -7.30 -3.70
C HIS A 217 3.16 -6.40 -4.67
N TYR A 218 3.04 -6.70 -5.96
CA TYR A 218 3.73 -5.99 -7.04
C TYR A 218 3.37 -4.49 -7.09
N GLU A 219 2.18 -4.10 -6.64
CA GLU A 219 1.72 -2.72 -6.54
C GLU A 219 2.56 -1.87 -5.57
N ILE A 220 3.19 -2.51 -4.58
CA ILE A 220 4.13 -1.87 -3.64
C ILE A 220 5.58 -2.07 -4.12
N LEU A 221 5.90 -3.29 -4.57
CA LEU A 221 7.28 -3.67 -4.87
C LEU A 221 7.82 -3.03 -6.16
N THR A 222 6.97 -2.84 -7.19
CA THR A 222 7.41 -2.21 -8.44
C THR A 222 7.88 -0.76 -8.22
N PRO A 223 7.08 0.14 -7.63
CA PRO A 223 7.55 1.49 -7.38
C PRO A 223 8.71 1.55 -6.37
N ALA A 224 8.81 0.57 -5.45
CA ALA A 224 9.95 0.47 -4.55
C ALA A 224 11.25 0.11 -5.29
N ALA A 225 11.20 -0.85 -6.21
CA ALA A 225 12.36 -1.20 -7.05
C ALA A 225 12.80 0.00 -7.91
N GLU A 226 11.87 0.70 -8.54
CA GLU A 226 12.14 1.89 -9.35
C GLU A 226 12.80 3.01 -8.53
N ALA A 227 12.30 3.29 -7.33
CA ALA A 227 12.85 4.31 -6.44
C ALA A 227 14.26 3.98 -5.94
N LEU A 228 14.55 2.68 -5.75
CA LEU A 228 15.84 2.20 -5.23
C LEU A 228 16.90 2.05 -6.32
N ALA A 229 16.53 1.77 -7.57
CA ALA A 229 17.42 1.35 -8.64
C ALA A 229 18.63 2.30 -8.86
N GLY A 230 18.40 3.61 -8.79
CA GLY A 230 19.45 4.59 -9.08
C GLY A 230 20.53 4.71 -7.99
N LYS A 231 20.17 4.50 -6.72
CA LYS A 231 21.08 4.75 -5.59
C LYS A 231 21.45 3.46 -4.85
N HIS A 232 20.56 2.49 -4.84
CA HIS A 232 20.69 1.23 -4.08
C HIS A 232 20.39 0.02 -4.98
N PRO A 233 21.24 -0.27 -6.00
CA PRO A 233 20.95 -1.30 -6.99
C PRO A 233 20.77 -2.70 -6.37
N LEU A 234 21.51 -3.04 -5.31
CA LEU A 234 21.34 -4.30 -4.62
C LEU A 234 19.95 -4.43 -3.96
N ALA A 235 19.48 -3.38 -3.28
CA ALA A 235 18.16 -3.39 -2.67
C ALA A 235 17.05 -3.47 -3.74
N ALA A 236 17.17 -2.72 -4.84
CA ALA A 236 16.25 -2.81 -5.97
C ALA A 236 16.19 -4.23 -6.55
N MET A 237 17.36 -4.85 -6.76
CA MET A 237 17.47 -6.22 -7.25
C MET A 237 16.75 -7.22 -6.33
N LEU A 238 16.90 -7.10 -5.00
CA LEU A 238 16.24 -8.00 -4.05
C LEU A 238 14.70 -7.88 -4.13
N VAL A 239 14.20 -6.67 -4.29
CA VAL A 239 12.76 -6.42 -4.48
C VAL A 239 12.26 -7.06 -5.78
N LEU A 240 13.00 -6.92 -6.90
CA LEU A 240 12.66 -7.54 -8.17
C LEU A 240 12.70 -9.07 -8.09
N ARG A 241 13.73 -9.63 -7.44
CA ARG A 241 13.85 -11.08 -7.22
C ARG A 241 12.68 -11.65 -6.43
N ALA A 242 12.16 -10.95 -5.42
CA ALA A 242 10.98 -11.38 -4.67
C ALA A 242 9.77 -11.57 -5.60
N MET A 243 9.56 -10.67 -6.56
CA MET A 243 8.46 -10.76 -7.55
C MET A 243 8.69 -11.89 -8.57
N VAL A 244 9.94 -12.11 -9.01
CA VAL A 244 10.29 -13.22 -9.91
C VAL A 244 10.06 -14.55 -9.22
N ASP A 245 10.63 -14.73 -8.02
CA ASP A 245 10.51 -15.95 -7.22
C ASP A 245 9.05 -16.29 -6.93
N PHE A 246 8.23 -15.30 -6.54
CA PHE A 246 6.80 -15.51 -6.30
C PHE A 246 6.09 -16.02 -7.57
N SER A 247 6.36 -15.40 -8.72
CA SER A 247 5.71 -15.73 -9.99
C SER A 247 6.06 -17.14 -10.45
N LEU A 248 7.33 -17.53 -10.28
CA LEU A 248 7.82 -18.85 -10.66
C LEU A 248 7.38 -19.94 -9.68
N ARG A 249 7.55 -19.74 -8.37
CA ARG A 249 7.14 -20.73 -7.36
C ARG A 249 5.65 -21.03 -7.37
N ASN A 250 4.82 -20.01 -7.61
CA ASN A 250 3.36 -20.12 -7.61
C ASN A 250 2.75 -20.36 -8.99
N ASN A 251 3.56 -20.67 -10.02
CA ASN A 251 3.10 -20.95 -11.39
C ASN A 251 2.17 -19.86 -11.96
N ARG A 252 2.45 -18.58 -11.66
CA ARG A 252 1.65 -17.45 -12.13
C ARG A 252 1.99 -17.11 -13.59
N SER A 253 1.61 -17.96 -14.53
CA SER A 253 1.95 -17.81 -15.96
C SER A 253 1.54 -16.46 -16.56
N GLY A 254 0.41 -15.89 -16.14
CA GLY A 254 -0.01 -14.55 -16.53
C GLY A 254 0.96 -13.43 -16.12
N ARG A 255 1.87 -13.69 -15.17
CA ARG A 255 2.90 -12.74 -14.70
C ARG A 255 4.28 -13.02 -15.30
N TYR A 256 4.46 -14.07 -16.13
CA TYR A 256 5.79 -14.45 -16.63
C TYR A 256 6.44 -13.34 -17.46
N ARG A 257 5.68 -12.58 -18.26
CA ARG A 257 6.22 -11.43 -19.00
C ARG A 257 6.84 -10.38 -18.05
N HIS A 258 6.18 -10.08 -16.93
CA HIS A 258 6.70 -9.14 -15.93
C HIS A 258 7.90 -9.73 -15.21
N ALA A 259 7.83 -11.00 -14.81
CA ALA A 259 8.94 -11.69 -14.15
C ALA A 259 10.19 -11.77 -15.06
N ALA A 260 10.03 -12.03 -16.36
CA ALA A 260 11.12 -12.03 -17.33
C ALA A 260 11.77 -10.63 -17.44
N ARG A 261 10.95 -9.57 -17.55
CA ARG A 261 11.45 -8.20 -17.55
C ARG A 261 12.22 -7.88 -16.26
N HIS A 262 11.69 -8.26 -15.09
CA HIS A 262 12.37 -8.05 -13.83
C HIS A 262 13.69 -8.82 -13.71
N LEU A 263 13.78 -10.01 -14.30
CA LEU A 263 15.04 -10.77 -14.34
C LEU A 263 16.09 -10.08 -15.22
N LEU A 264 15.69 -9.55 -16.38
CA LEU A 264 16.58 -8.77 -17.26
C LEU A 264 17.02 -7.46 -16.56
N GLU A 265 16.12 -6.83 -15.82
CA GLU A 265 16.42 -5.64 -15.02
C GLU A 265 17.42 -5.96 -13.88
N CYS A 266 17.29 -7.12 -13.22
CA CYS A 266 18.28 -7.62 -12.27
C CYS A 266 19.66 -7.80 -12.92
N SER A 267 19.72 -8.34 -14.15
CA SER A 267 20.97 -8.46 -14.89
C SER A 267 21.61 -7.10 -15.17
N SER A 268 20.82 -6.11 -15.56
CA SER A 268 21.29 -4.73 -15.75
C SER A 268 21.84 -4.12 -14.46
N LEU A 269 21.12 -4.28 -13.33
CA LEU A 269 21.54 -3.77 -12.03
C LEU A 269 22.81 -4.46 -11.50
N ALA A 270 23.04 -5.73 -11.85
CA ALA A 270 24.18 -6.52 -11.38
C ALA A 270 25.53 -5.86 -11.74
N SER A 271 25.62 -5.20 -12.89
CA SER A 271 26.83 -4.49 -13.32
C SER A 271 27.21 -3.30 -12.44
N ALA A 272 26.26 -2.76 -11.69
CA ALA A 272 26.47 -1.63 -10.77
C ALA A 272 26.72 -2.06 -9.32
N ILE A 273 26.71 -3.37 -9.04
CA ILE A 273 26.89 -3.93 -7.69
C ILE A 273 28.30 -4.51 -7.57
N GLU A 274 29.14 -3.85 -6.80
CA GLU A 274 30.52 -4.30 -6.57
C GLU A 274 30.58 -5.46 -5.54
N ASP A 275 29.72 -5.41 -4.51
CA ASP A 275 29.67 -6.41 -3.45
C ASP A 275 28.22 -6.81 -3.13
N PHE A 276 27.94 -8.09 -3.28
CA PHE A 276 26.65 -8.68 -2.93
C PHE A 276 26.53 -9.02 -1.43
N GLY A 277 27.62 -8.93 -0.68
CA GLY A 277 27.67 -9.26 0.74
C GLY A 277 27.14 -10.67 1.02
N ARG A 278 26.09 -10.75 1.84
CA ARG A 278 25.44 -12.02 2.18
C ARG A 278 24.47 -12.55 1.12
N PHE A 279 24.20 -11.76 0.08
CA PHE A 279 23.21 -12.12 -0.92
C PHE A 279 23.81 -12.86 -2.10
N GLU A 280 23.02 -13.71 -2.71
CA GLU A 280 23.42 -14.51 -3.87
C GLU A 280 23.77 -13.60 -5.06
N PRO A 281 24.95 -13.73 -5.70
CA PRO A 281 25.28 -13.03 -6.93
C PRO A 281 24.27 -13.32 -8.05
N HIS A 282 24.18 -12.42 -9.05
CA HIS A 282 23.12 -12.55 -10.05
C HIS A 282 23.24 -13.82 -10.87
N ASP A 283 24.44 -14.19 -11.31
CA ASP A 283 24.71 -15.40 -12.11
C ASP A 283 24.32 -16.68 -11.34
N ALA A 284 24.63 -16.74 -10.05
CA ALA A 284 24.24 -17.84 -9.18
C ALA A 284 22.72 -17.92 -9.02
N TYR A 285 22.07 -16.76 -8.85
CA TYR A 285 20.61 -16.66 -8.78
C TYR A 285 19.95 -17.18 -10.05
N GLU A 286 20.41 -16.75 -11.24
CA GLU A 286 19.87 -17.21 -12.51
C GLU A 286 20.09 -18.71 -12.71
N ALA A 287 21.30 -19.21 -12.40
CA ALA A 287 21.60 -20.64 -12.45
C ALA A 287 20.68 -21.45 -11.54
N ARG A 288 20.39 -20.93 -10.33
CA ARG A 288 19.41 -21.54 -9.41
C ARG A 288 18.01 -21.56 -10.04
N LEU A 289 17.54 -20.45 -10.61
CA LEU A 289 16.23 -20.40 -11.27
C LEU A 289 16.13 -21.36 -12.44
N ARG A 290 17.18 -21.48 -13.27
CA ARG A 290 17.24 -22.46 -14.39
C ARG A 290 17.17 -23.90 -13.88
N ARG A 291 17.84 -24.21 -12.78
CA ARG A 291 17.81 -25.55 -12.16
C ARG A 291 16.43 -25.87 -11.58
N GLU A 292 15.81 -24.95 -10.86
CA GLU A 292 14.53 -25.16 -10.17
C GLU A 292 13.32 -25.06 -11.12
N HIS A 293 13.39 -24.20 -12.10
CA HIS A 293 12.28 -23.83 -12.98
C HIS A 293 12.56 -24.00 -14.47
N GLY A 294 13.60 -24.73 -14.86
CA GLY A 294 13.99 -24.92 -16.28
C GLY A 294 12.90 -25.51 -17.16
N ARG A 295 11.94 -26.26 -16.57
CA ARG A 295 10.78 -26.81 -17.31
C ARG A 295 9.73 -25.77 -17.71
N LYS A 296 9.84 -24.52 -17.26
CA LYS A 296 8.89 -23.43 -17.56
C LYS A 296 9.28 -22.73 -18.88
N SER A 297 9.20 -23.47 -20.00
CA SER A 297 9.58 -22.95 -21.33
C SER A 297 8.90 -21.63 -21.68
N SER A 298 7.61 -21.46 -21.31
CA SER A 298 6.87 -20.20 -21.52
C SER A 298 7.42 -19.00 -20.78
N PHE A 299 8.25 -19.19 -19.76
CA PHE A 299 8.98 -18.13 -19.09
C PHE A 299 10.35 -17.89 -19.76
N TRP A 300 11.11 -18.97 -19.99
CA TRP A 300 12.46 -18.85 -20.53
C TRP A 300 12.50 -18.32 -21.96
N ASN A 301 11.53 -18.69 -22.79
CA ASN A 301 11.38 -18.14 -24.16
C ASN A 301 11.12 -16.62 -24.20
N LEU A 302 10.92 -15.95 -23.07
CA LEU A 302 10.80 -14.50 -22.99
C LEU A 302 12.14 -13.80 -22.67
N ILE A 303 13.16 -14.59 -22.34
CA ILE A 303 14.49 -14.10 -21.92
C ILE A 303 15.55 -14.49 -22.94
N ASP A 304 15.47 -15.73 -23.47
CA ASP A 304 16.34 -16.26 -24.53
C ASP A 304 15.89 -15.72 -25.90
#